data_c9429f2250f429c045994d9f1fe380fd
#
_entry.id   c9429f2250f429c045994d9f1fe380fd
#
_cell.length_a   1.000
_cell.length_b   1.000
_cell.length_c   1.000
_cell.angle_alpha   90.00
_cell.angle_beta   90.00
_cell.angle_gamma   90.00
#
_symmetry.space_group_name_H-M   'P 1'
#
loop_
_entity.id
_entity.type
_entity.pdbx_description
1 polymer ?
#
loop_
_entity_poly.entity_id
_entity_poly.type
_entity_poly.pdbx_seq_one_letter_code
_entity_poly.pdbx_strand_id
1 'polypeptide(L)'
;MSWASMVAAAMSNQTKDIRWRQEYTIRSSEVDTDQKATPLAILHLVQEASMGSASDLGASVAELEPQNLAWVLLRKSFTIVDRPNLGQQVSVVTYPSHFDRFLAYRDYKMYDMDGRLLAYASSTWTLLNFVERKMARIPDFLLALKVTPEETVLELPPSRLAKIVEIIHTEQVKVKSYDLDWNGHVNNLNYVRYVLENMPKNYRDKELSRLDFHIKAEAFLDDEISVDSGLIGCLLYTSDAADE
;
A
#
# COMPACT_ATOMS: atom_id res chain seq x y z
N MET A 1 -8.35 48.25 -0.87
CA MET A 1 -8.80 46.85 -0.93
C MET A 1 -8.73 46.28 0.47
N SER A 2 -9.81 45.71 1.00
CA SER A 2 -9.81 45.18 2.37
C SER A 2 -9.03 43.87 2.43
N TRP A 3 -8.43 43.57 3.58
CA TRP A 3 -7.71 42.32 3.84
C TRP A 3 -8.57 41.08 3.54
N ALA A 4 -9.91 41.19 3.78
CA ALA A 4 -10.88 40.18 3.41
C ALA A 4 -10.99 39.96 1.88
N SER A 5 -10.82 40.98 1.07
CA SER A 5 -10.81 40.85 -0.39
C SER A 5 -9.53 40.22 -0.93
N MET A 6 -8.40 40.41 -0.24
CA MET A 6 -7.13 39.74 -0.57
C MET A 6 -7.14 38.25 -0.19
N VAL A 7 -7.73 37.90 0.95
CA VAL A 7 -7.93 36.51 1.38
C VAL A 7 -8.94 35.80 0.48
N ALA A 8 -10.01 36.45 0.09
CA ALA A 8 -10.99 35.90 -0.86
C ALA A 8 -10.41 35.71 -2.28
N ALA A 9 -9.50 36.60 -2.73
CA ALA A 9 -8.80 36.46 -4.00
C ALA A 9 -7.73 35.37 -3.98
N ALA A 10 -7.12 35.10 -2.82
CA ALA A 10 -6.18 33.97 -2.62
C ALA A 10 -6.91 32.61 -2.53
N MET A 11 -8.22 32.61 -2.24
CA MET A 11 -9.09 31.44 -2.29
C MET A 11 -9.71 31.21 -3.67
N SER A 12 -9.29 31.93 -4.72
CA SER A 12 -9.75 31.72 -6.08
C SER A 12 -9.19 30.41 -6.64
N ASN A 13 -9.98 29.37 -6.54
CA ASN A 13 -10.23 28.30 -7.52
C ASN A 13 -9.05 27.66 -8.27
N GLN A 14 -7.86 27.59 -7.69
CA GLN A 14 -6.87 26.62 -8.12
C GLN A 14 -7.20 25.32 -7.38
N THR A 15 -7.81 24.37 -8.08
CA THR A 15 -7.90 22.98 -7.61
C THR A 15 -6.45 22.52 -7.36
N LYS A 16 -6.06 22.41 -6.08
CA LYS A 16 -4.73 21.87 -5.72
C LYS A 16 -4.61 20.52 -6.43
N ASP A 17 -3.55 20.36 -7.21
CA ASP A 17 -3.23 19.02 -7.73
C ASP A 17 -2.92 18.13 -6.54
N ILE A 18 -3.77 17.14 -6.31
CA ILE A 18 -3.61 16.18 -5.20
C ILE A 18 -2.70 15.02 -5.55
N ARG A 19 -2.14 15.02 -6.76
CA ARG A 19 -1.17 14.00 -7.16
C ARG A 19 0.18 14.30 -6.51
N TRP A 20 0.65 13.35 -5.74
CA TRP A 20 2.00 13.35 -5.20
C TRP A 20 2.93 12.62 -6.15
N ARG A 21 4.05 13.22 -6.50
CA ARG A 21 5.12 12.61 -7.29
C ARG A 21 6.40 12.60 -6.48
N GLN A 22 7.06 11.46 -6.46
CA GLN A 22 8.35 11.30 -5.80
C GLN A 22 9.28 10.43 -6.65
N GLU A 23 10.53 10.89 -6.79
CA GLU A 23 11.56 10.19 -7.55
C GLU A 23 12.47 9.41 -6.61
N TYR A 24 12.91 8.25 -7.08
CA TYR A 24 13.81 7.36 -6.35
C TYR A 24 14.88 6.83 -7.28
N THR A 25 16.03 6.47 -6.70
CA THR A 25 17.07 5.68 -7.37
C THR A 25 17.09 4.29 -6.75
N ILE A 26 17.00 3.25 -7.55
CA ILE A 26 17.03 1.85 -7.07
C ILE A 26 18.40 1.54 -6.46
N ARG A 27 18.41 1.17 -5.18
CA ARG A 27 19.61 0.96 -4.37
C ARG A 27 20.05 -0.50 -4.42
N SER A 28 21.31 -0.77 -4.06
CA SER A 28 21.88 -2.13 -4.01
C SER A 28 21.15 -3.07 -3.02
N SER A 29 20.57 -2.53 -1.96
CA SER A 29 19.76 -3.29 -1.00
C SER A 29 18.34 -3.62 -1.46
N GLU A 30 17.94 -3.14 -2.60
CA GLU A 30 16.58 -3.25 -3.15
C GLU A 30 16.48 -4.24 -4.32
N VAL A 31 17.61 -4.78 -4.76
CA VAL A 31 17.68 -5.66 -5.92
C VAL A 31 17.95 -7.11 -5.55
N ASP A 32 17.54 -8.02 -6.41
CA ASP A 32 17.89 -9.44 -6.37
C ASP A 32 19.22 -9.74 -7.09
N THR A 33 19.53 -11.04 -7.26
CA THR A 33 20.74 -11.53 -7.94
C THR A 33 20.83 -11.13 -9.42
N ASP A 34 19.71 -10.82 -10.04
CA ASP A 34 19.64 -10.34 -11.43
C ASP A 34 19.77 -8.81 -11.52
N GLN A 35 20.10 -8.15 -10.40
CA GLN A 35 20.20 -6.70 -10.27
C GLN A 35 18.90 -5.94 -10.61
N LYS A 36 17.76 -6.60 -10.48
CA LYS A 36 16.44 -6.01 -10.65
C LYS A 36 15.77 -5.77 -9.30
N ALA A 37 15.05 -4.65 -9.17
CA ALA A 37 14.30 -4.34 -7.96
C ALA A 37 13.37 -5.50 -7.58
N THR A 38 13.40 -5.91 -6.32
CA THR A 38 12.50 -6.96 -5.83
C THR A 38 11.05 -6.44 -5.79
N PRO A 39 10.04 -7.31 -5.89
CA PRO A 39 8.65 -6.91 -5.72
C PRO A 39 8.41 -6.16 -4.40
N LEU A 40 9.06 -6.60 -3.32
CA LEU A 40 8.97 -5.98 -2.00
C LEU A 40 9.57 -4.56 -2.00
N ALA A 41 10.73 -4.36 -2.65
CA ALA A 41 11.35 -3.05 -2.77
C ALA A 41 10.43 -2.07 -3.52
N ILE A 42 9.80 -2.47 -4.63
CA ILE A 42 8.85 -1.64 -5.36
C ILE A 42 7.66 -1.27 -4.46
N LEU A 43 7.13 -2.21 -3.67
CA LEU A 43 6.05 -1.95 -2.72
C LEU A 43 6.46 -0.97 -1.62
N HIS A 44 7.71 -1.01 -1.14
CA HIS A 44 8.24 -0.03 -0.18
C HIS A 44 8.26 1.38 -0.78
N LEU A 45 8.75 1.56 -2.01
CA LEU A 45 8.74 2.87 -2.69
C LEU A 45 7.32 3.42 -2.86
N VAL A 46 6.37 2.55 -3.20
CA VAL A 46 4.94 2.89 -3.29
C VAL A 46 4.37 3.30 -1.92
N GLN A 47 4.76 2.62 -0.84
CA GLN A 47 4.34 2.98 0.52
C GLN A 47 4.92 4.32 0.95
N GLU A 48 6.20 4.58 0.73
CA GLU A 48 6.85 5.86 1.04
C GLU A 48 6.19 7.04 0.31
N ALA A 49 5.90 6.89 -0.98
CA ALA A 49 5.17 7.90 -1.73
C ALA A 49 3.76 8.15 -1.15
N SER A 50 3.09 7.11 -0.63
CA SER A 50 1.80 7.24 0.05
C SER A 50 1.91 8.09 1.31
N MET A 51 2.96 7.88 2.10
CA MET A 51 3.19 8.64 3.34
C MET A 51 3.47 10.11 3.03
N GLY A 52 4.30 10.40 2.02
CA GLY A 52 4.54 11.77 1.55
C GLY A 52 3.25 12.47 1.10
N SER A 53 2.43 11.77 0.32
CA SER A 53 1.12 12.28 -0.11
C SER A 53 0.17 12.52 1.06
N ALA A 54 0.11 11.63 2.05
CA ALA A 54 -0.74 11.81 3.22
C ALA A 54 -0.31 13.03 4.03
N SER A 55 1.00 13.27 4.17
CA SER A 55 1.54 14.46 4.83
C SER A 55 1.18 15.74 4.09
N ASP A 56 1.31 15.77 2.77
CA ASP A 56 0.94 16.96 1.95
C ASP A 56 -0.57 17.28 2.03
N LEU A 57 -1.39 16.27 2.25
CA LEU A 57 -2.84 16.42 2.42
C LEU A 57 -3.26 16.73 3.86
N GLY A 58 -2.34 16.83 4.83
CA GLY A 58 -2.65 17.05 6.24
C GLY A 58 -3.35 15.87 6.91
N ALA A 59 -3.07 14.66 6.45
CA ALA A 59 -3.67 13.41 6.92
C ALA A 59 -2.62 12.34 7.26
N SER A 60 -1.42 12.76 7.67
CA SER A 60 -0.36 11.86 8.15
C SER A 60 -0.64 11.39 9.57
N VAL A 61 0.20 10.51 10.07
CA VAL A 61 0.15 10.04 11.47
C VAL A 61 0.22 11.23 12.45
N ALA A 62 1.06 12.22 12.18
CA ALA A 62 1.25 13.37 13.06
C ALA A 62 -0.04 14.21 13.25
N GLU A 63 -0.89 14.30 12.21
CA GLU A 63 -2.15 15.02 12.28
C GLU A 63 -3.31 14.17 12.83
N LEU A 64 -3.26 12.85 12.64
CA LEU A 64 -4.37 11.95 13.00
C LEU A 64 -4.24 11.36 14.40
N GLU A 65 -3.02 11.01 14.84
CA GLU A 65 -2.77 10.41 16.14
C GLU A 65 -3.31 11.27 17.33
N PRO A 66 -3.14 12.62 17.35
CA PRO A 66 -3.75 13.45 18.40
C PRO A 66 -5.28 13.40 18.46
N GLN A 67 -5.92 12.91 17.39
CA GLN A 67 -7.36 12.70 17.27
C GLN A 67 -7.76 11.25 17.59
N ASN A 68 -6.82 10.42 18.04
CA ASN A 68 -6.97 8.97 18.25
C ASN A 68 -7.32 8.21 16.97
N LEU A 69 -6.86 8.69 15.81
CA LEU A 69 -7.13 8.10 14.52
C LEU A 69 -5.85 7.51 13.90
N ALA A 70 -5.99 6.36 13.27
CA ALA A 70 -4.92 5.73 12.49
C ALA A 70 -5.47 5.20 11.17
N TRP A 71 -4.65 5.29 10.11
CA TRP A 71 -4.94 4.63 8.85
C TRP A 71 -4.71 3.12 8.96
N VAL A 72 -5.69 2.35 8.54
CA VAL A 72 -5.62 0.89 8.43
C VAL A 72 -5.78 0.50 6.97
N LEU A 73 -4.79 -0.21 6.43
CA LEU A 73 -4.86 -0.83 5.11
C LEU A 73 -5.77 -2.06 5.18
N LEU A 74 -6.84 -2.07 4.40
CA LEU A 74 -7.74 -3.22 4.32
C LEU A 74 -7.33 -4.18 3.22
N ARG A 75 -6.97 -3.65 2.05
CA ARG A 75 -6.63 -4.44 0.88
C ARG A 75 -5.83 -3.63 -0.14
N LYS A 76 -5.01 -4.33 -0.90
CA LYS A 76 -4.21 -3.75 -1.98
C LYS A 76 -4.09 -4.72 -3.13
N SER A 77 -4.17 -4.20 -4.35
CA SER A 77 -3.83 -4.88 -5.60
C SER A 77 -2.57 -4.22 -6.15
N PHE A 78 -1.61 -5.03 -6.56
CA PHE A 78 -0.33 -4.58 -7.06
C PHE A 78 0.06 -5.38 -8.29
N THR A 79 0.40 -4.70 -9.38
CA THR A 79 0.82 -5.31 -10.64
C THR A 79 2.18 -4.77 -11.06
N ILE A 80 3.08 -5.68 -11.40
CA ILE A 80 4.40 -5.39 -11.95
C ILE A 80 4.35 -5.61 -13.47
N VAL A 81 4.70 -4.57 -14.23
CA VAL A 81 4.83 -4.63 -15.69
C VAL A 81 6.28 -4.93 -16.07
N ASP A 82 7.23 -4.26 -15.40
CA ASP A 82 8.66 -4.50 -15.54
C ASP A 82 9.37 -4.06 -14.25
N ARG A 83 10.48 -4.71 -13.91
CA ARG A 83 11.25 -4.39 -12.72
C ARG A 83 12.44 -3.49 -13.07
N PRO A 84 12.57 -2.31 -12.43
CA PRO A 84 13.71 -1.43 -12.70
C PRO A 84 15.04 -2.06 -12.24
N ASN A 85 16.12 -1.67 -12.92
CA ASN A 85 17.47 -2.18 -12.65
C ASN A 85 18.15 -1.38 -11.52
N LEU A 86 19.20 -1.95 -10.94
CA LEU A 86 20.09 -1.28 -10.01
C LEU A 86 20.56 0.07 -10.60
N GLY A 87 20.47 1.13 -9.79
CA GLY A 87 20.85 2.49 -10.17
C GLY A 87 19.88 3.22 -11.08
N GLN A 88 18.84 2.56 -11.58
CA GLN A 88 17.81 3.19 -12.41
C GLN A 88 17.00 4.19 -11.58
N GLN A 89 16.73 5.37 -12.16
CA GLN A 89 15.80 6.33 -11.60
C GLN A 89 14.37 5.99 -12.00
N VAL A 90 13.45 6.11 -11.04
CA VAL A 90 12.03 5.87 -11.20
C VAL A 90 11.22 6.97 -10.53
N SER A 91 10.01 7.18 -10.99
CA SER A 91 9.06 8.14 -10.42
C SER A 91 7.79 7.42 -9.99
N VAL A 92 7.39 7.60 -8.74
CA VAL A 92 6.11 7.10 -8.20
C VAL A 92 5.13 8.25 -8.12
N VAL A 93 3.98 8.09 -8.73
CA VAL A 93 2.83 9.00 -8.66
C VAL A 93 1.74 8.33 -7.86
N THR A 94 1.20 9.02 -6.85
CA THR A 94 0.08 8.52 -6.06
C THR A 94 -0.90 9.63 -5.71
N TYR A 95 -2.16 9.28 -5.58
CA TYR A 95 -3.24 10.20 -5.22
C TYR A 95 -4.42 9.42 -4.62
N PRO A 96 -5.21 10.02 -3.73
CA PRO A 96 -6.51 9.46 -3.38
C PRO A 96 -7.41 9.48 -4.62
N SER A 97 -7.91 8.30 -5.02
CA SER A 97 -8.74 8.15 -6.22
C SER A 97 -10.23 8.30 -5.92
N HIS A 98 -10.63 8.03 -4.67
CA HIS A 98 -12.01 8.19 -4.21
C HIS A 98 -12.08 8.18 -2.68
N PHE A 99 -13.13 8.77 -2.12
CA PHE A 99 -13.49 8.66 -0.72
C PHE A 99 -14.98 8.32 -0.56
N ASP A 100 -15.26 7.31 0.28
CA ASP A 100 -16.57 7.08 0.84
C ASP A 100 -16.61 7.56 2.30
N ARG A 101 -17.77 7.46 2.95
CA ARG A 101 -17.93 7.88 4.34
C ARG A 101 -16.91 7.27 5.31
N PHE A 102 -16.49 6.03 5.07
CA PHE A 102 -15.59 5.24 5.95
C PHE A 102 -14.38 4.69 5.23
N LEU A 103 -14.32 4.79 3.90
CA LEU A 103 -13.25 4.20 3.10
C LEU A 103 -12.55 5.28 2.27
N ALA A 104 -11.25 5.13 2.15
CA ALA A 104 -10.42 5.90 1.26
C ALA A 104 -9.78 4.95 0.23
N TYR A 105 -9.77 5.35 -1.02
CA TYR A 105 -9.18 4.61 -2.13
C TYR A 105 -8.01 5.41 -2.66
N ARG A 106 -6.93 4.71 -3.00
CA ARG A 106 -5.71 5.36 -3.47
C ARG A 106 -5.09 4.56 -4.60
N ASP A 107 -4.69 5.26 -5.64
CA ASP A 107 -4.00 4.71 -6.80
C ASP A 107 -2.52 5.11 -6.80
N TYR A 108 -1.71 4.25 -7.43
CA TYR A 108 -0.27 4.38 -7.54
C TYR A 108 0.18 3.95 -8.94
N LYS A 109 1.13 4.68 -9.51
CA LYS A 109 1.79 4.32 -10.76
C LYS A 109 3.28 4.60 -10.62
N MET A 110 4.10 3.64 -11.01
CA MET A 110 5.55 3.80 -11.08
C MET A 110 5.97 3.86 -12.54
N TYR A 111 6.78 4.83 -12.87
CA TYR A 111 7.31 5.05 -14.21
C TYR A 111 8.84 5.11 -14.20
N ASP A 112 9.48 4.75 -15.32
CA ASP A 112 10.85 5.17 -15.56
C ASP A 112 10.90 6.66 -15.95
N MET A 113 12.10 7.19 -16.16
CA MET A 113 12.28 8.61 -16.51
C MET A 113 11.86 8.95 -17.94
N ASP A 114 11.65 7.93 -18.80
CA ASP A 114 11.12 8.07 -20.16
C ASP A 114 9.58 8.02 -20.18
N GLY A 115 8.94 7.83 -19.02
CA GLY A 115 7.49 7.78 -18.86
C GLY A 115 6.86 6.41 -19.12
N ARG A 116 7.67 5.34 -19.26
CA ARG A 116 7.16 3.97 -19.41
C ARG A 116 6.67 3.45 -18.05
N LEU A 117 5.46 2.89 -18.01
CA LEU A 117 4.87 2.30 -16.82
C LEU A 117 5.64 1.03 -16.42
N LEU A 118 6.09 0.98 -15.17
CA LEU A 118 6.82 -0.15 -14.58
C LEU A 118 5.95 -0.97 -13.62
N ALA A 119 5.11 -0.30 -12.83
CA ALA A 119 4.19 -0.95 -11.90
C ALA A 119 3.01 -0.04 -11.60
N TYR A 120 1.90 -0.63 -11.15
CA TYR A 120 0.76 0.11 -10.64
C TYR A 120 0.07 -0.64 -9.51
N ALA A 121 -0.63 0.10 -8.66
CA ALA A 121 -1.37 -0.47 -7.54
C ALA A 121 -2.62 0.34 -7.26
N SER A 122 -3.61 -0.30 -6.63
CA SER A 122 -4.71 0.38 -5.97
C SER A 122 -4.90 -0.20 -4.57
N SER A 123 -5.41 0.61 -3.65
CA SER A 123 -5.59 0.21 -2.25
C SER A 123 -6.87 0.79 -1.66
N THR A 124 -7.40 0.08 -0.67
CA THR A 124 -8.54 0.52 0.13
C THR A 124 -8.10 0.64 1.59
N TRP A 125 -8.40 1.78 2.19
CA TRP A 125 -8.03 2.14 3.55
C TRP A 125 -9.28 2.52 4.35
N THR A 126 -9.18 2.42 5.66
CA THR A 126 -10.13 3.01 6.59
C THR A 126 -9.39 3.79 7.67
N LEU A 127 -10.09 4.67 8.37
CA LEU A 127 -9.63 5.22 9.64
C LEU A 127 -10.19 4.38 10.78
N LEU A 128 -9.34 4.03 11.73
CA LEU A 128 -9.68 3.40 12.99
C LEU A 128 -9.51 4.42 14.12
N ASN A 129 -10.54 4.59 14.96
CA ASN A 129 -10.33 5.18 16.27
C ASN A 129 -9.76 4.07 17.17
N PHE A 130 -8.47 4.18 17.52
CA PHE A 130 -7.76 3.11 18.24
C PHE A 130 -8.12 3.07 19.74
N VAL A 131 -8.72 4.14 20.31
CA VAL A 131 -9.24 4.13 21.67
C VAL A 131 -10.59 3.44 21.73
N GLU A 132 -11.51 3.77 20.80
CA GLU A 132 -12.84 3.16 20.72
C GLU A 132 -12.84 1.80 20.03
N ARG A 133 -11.77 1.45 19.34
CA ARG A 133 -11.63 0.25 18.50
C ARG A 133 -12.75 0.12 17.43
N LYS A 134 -13.07 1.25 16.77
CA LYS A 134 -14.13 1.33 15.76
C LYS A 134 -13.66 2.09 14.53
N MET A 135 -14.24 1.72 13.39
CA MET A 135 -14.06 2.53 12.18
C MET A 135 -14.55 3.95 12.41
N ALA A 136 -13.71 4.91 12.07
CA ALA A 136 -14.01 6.33 12.12
C ALA A 136 -14.45 6.85 10.75
N ARG A 137 -15.27 7.90 10.75
CA ARG A 137 -15.65 8.59 9.52
C ARG A 137 -14.43 9.32 8.93
N ILE A 138 -14.31 9.29 7.61
CA ILE A 138 -13.33 10.09 6.89
C ILE A 138 -13.61 11.58 7.15
N PRO A 139 -12.60 12.38 7.55
CA PRO A 139 -12.76 13.81 7.83
C PRO A 139 -13.30 14.59 6.62
N ASP A 140 -14.15 15.59 6.90
CA ASP A 140 -14.83 16.35 5.85
C ASP A 140 -13.86 17.09 4.91
N PHE A 141 -12.68 17.50 5.39
CA PHE A 141 -11.66 18.14 4.56
C PHE A 141 -11.09 17.20 3.48
N LEU A 142 -11.00 15.88 3.78
CA LEU A 142 -10.60 14.87 2.80
C LEU A 142 -11.73 14.55 1.83
N LEU A 143 -12.98 14.46 2.33
CA LEU A 143 -14.18 14.26 1.49
C LEU A 143 -14.40 15.41 0.51
N ALA A 144 -13.94 16.62 0.85
CA ALA A 144 -14.03 17.81 0.00
C ALA A 144 -12.96 17.89 -1.10
N LEU A 145 -11.94 17.00 -1.06
CA LEU A 145 -10.92 16.97 -2.10
C LEU A 145 -11.54 16.60 -3.45
N LYS A 146 -11.29 17.44 -4.46
CA LYS A 146 -11.71 17.13 -5.83
C LYS A 146 -10.69 16.16 -6.42
N VAL A 147 -11.10 14.92 -6.52
CA VAL A 147 -10.37 13.92 -7.30
C VAL A 147 -10.58 14.25 -8.79
N THR A 148 -9.48 14.35 -9.54
CA THR A 148 -9.55 14.65 -10.98
C THR A 148 -10.06 13.42 -11.74
N PRO A 149 -11.18 13.48 -12.47
CA PRO A 149 -11.76 12.31 -13.16
C PRO A 149 -10.93 11.79 -14.34
N GLU A 150 -9.88 12.50 -14.74
CA GLU A 150 -9.14 12.28 -15.98
C GLU A 150 -8.17 11.11 -15.97
N GLU A 151 -7.85 10.54 -14.79
CA GLU A 151 -7.02 9.36 -14.73
C GLU A 151 -7.88 8.11 -14.67
N THR A 152 -7.57 7.16 -15.53
CA THR A 152 -8.18 5.83 -15.50
C THR A 152 -8.15 5.28 -14.08
N VAL A 153 -9.31 5.15 -13.47
CA VAL A 153 -9.43 4.49 -12.16
C VAL A 153 -8.90 3.08 -12.33
N LEU A 154 -7.87 2.75 -11.58
CA LEU A 154 -7.34 1.40 -11.59
C LEU A 154 -8.38 0.43 -11.03
N GLU A 155 -8.30 -0.82 -11.45
CA GLU A 155 -9.14 -1.86 -10.89
C GLU A 155 -8.95 -1.92 -9.37
N LEU A 156 -10.05 -1.81 -8.62
CA LEU A 156 -10.01 -1.90 -7.17
C LEU A 156 -9.59 -3.31 -6.74
N PRO A 157 -8.89 -3.44 -5.61
CA PRO A 157 -8.60 -4.75 -5.05
C PRO A 157 -9.89 -5.56 -4.86
N PRO A 158 -9.89 -6.85 -5.13
CA PRO A 158 -11.07 -7.69 -4.98
C PRO A 158 -11.62 -7.58 -3.54
N SER A 159 -12.95 -7.50 -3.41
CA SER A 159 -13.60 -7.38 -2.09
C SER A 159 -13.40 -8.63 -1.23
N ARG A 160 -13.17 -9.77 -1.84
CA ARG A 160 -12.85 -11.05 -1.20
C ARG A 160 -11.79 -11.78 -2.00
N LEU A 161 -10.83 -12.37 -1.31
CA LEU A 161 -9.91 -13.34 -1.89
C LEU A 161 -10.59 -14.71 -1.86
N ALA A 162 -10.23 -15.56 -2.82
CA ALA A 162 -10.66 -16.95 -2.81
C ALA A 162 -10.03 -17.67 -1.61
N LYS A 163 -10.77 -18.60 -1.01
CA LYS A 163 -10.24 -19.43 0.09
C LYS A 163 -9.40 -20.57 -0.47
N ILE A 164 -8.28 -20.84 0.17
CA ILE A 164 -7.48 -22.03 -0.10
C ILE A 164 -8.36 -23.26 0.25
N VAL A 165 -8.52 -24.16 -0.72
CA VAL A 165 -9.27 -25.40 -0.53
C VAL A 165 -8.35 -26.53 -0.10
N GLU A 166 -7.14 -26.57 -0.68
CA GLU A 166 -6.12 -27.57 -0.38
C GLU A 166 -4.80 -26.86 -0.10
N ILE A 167 -4.29 -27.06 1.11
CA ILE A 167 -2.99 -26.54 1.52
C ILE A 167 -1.92 -27.49 0.98
N ILE A 168 -1.01 -26.96 0.16
CA ILE A 168 0.09 -27.70 -0.44
C ILE A 168 1.43 -27.47 0.29
N HIS A 169 1.50 -26.40 1.07
CA HIS A 169 2.72 -26.03 1.81
C HIS A 169 2.35 -25.15 3.01
N THR A 170 3.00 -25.38 4.14
CA THR A 170 2.86 -24.61 5.38
C THR A 170 4.24 -24.30 5.94
N GLU A 171 4.48 -23.05 6.31
CA GLU A 171 5.66 -22.62 7.06
C GLU A 171 5.25 -21.82 8.29
N GLN A 172 6.02 -21.94 9.38
CA GLN A 172 5.84 -21.15 10.60
C GLN A 172 6.87 -20.03 10.65
N VAL A 173 6.38 -18.81 10.80
CA VAL A 173 7.21 -17.60 10.89
C VAL A 173 7.04 -16.97 12.25
N LYS A 174 8.13 -16.85 13.00
CA LYS A 174 8.13 -16.11 14.26
C LYS A 174 8.42 -14.64 14.01
N VAL A 175 7.53 -13.77 14.47
CA VAL A 175 7.68 -12.30 14.38
C VAL A 175 8.88 -11.85 15.21
N LYS A 176 9.75 -11.03 14.61
CA LYS A 176 10.96 -10.48 15.22
C LYS A 176 10.91 -8.96 15.29
N SER A 177 11.81 -8.36 16.07
CA SER A 177 11.84 -6.92 16.32
C SER A 177 11.96 -6.06 15.05
N TYR A 178 12.66 -6.54 14.01
CA TYR A 178 12.80 -5.82 12.73
C TYR A 178 11.57 -5.94 11.82
N ASP A 179 10.59 -6.75 12.20
CA ASP A 179 9.34 -6.88 11.48
C ASP A 179 8.33 -5.82 11.87
N LEU A 180 8.57 -5.13 13.00
CA LEU A 180 7.63 -4.18 13.57
C LEU A 180 7.78 -2.78 12.96
N ASP A 181 6.66 -2.11 12.84
CA ASP A 181 6.59 -0.68 12.60
C ASP A 181 6.74 0.13 13.91
N TRP A 182 6.62 1.46 13.82
CA TRP A 182 6.71 2.35 14.99
C TRP A 182 5.54 2.19 15.99
N ASN A 183 4.43 1.56 15.59
CA ASN A 183 3.30 1.25 16.49
C ASN A 183 3.50 -0.06 17.25
N GLY A 184 4.57 -0.80 16.96
CA GLY A 184 4.85 -2.11 17.56
C GLY A 184 4.07 -3.26 16.92
N HIS A 185 3.44 -3.05 15.77
CA HIS A 185 2.75 -4.07 14.98
C HIS A 185 3.63 -4.52 13.81
N VAL A 186 3.40 -5.71 13.31
CA VAL A 186 4.06 -6.16 12.07
C VAL A 186 3.72 -5.19 10.93
N ASN A 187 4.76 -4.63 10.29
CA ASN A 187 4.56 -3.77 9.12
C ASN A 187 3.83 -4.54 8.02
N ASN A 188 2.84 -3.91 7.40
CA ASN A 188 2.00 -4.52 6.35
C ASN A 188 2.81 -5.20 5.23
N LEU A 189 3.97 -4.67 4.87
CA LEU A 189 4.82 -5.27 3.83
C LEU A 189 5.61 -6.49 4.34
N ASN A 190 5.75 -6.68 5.64
CA ASN A 190 6.37 -7.88 6.18
C ASN A 190 5.46 -9.11 6.05
N TYR A 191 4.14 -8.96 6.08
CA TYR A 191 3.25 -10.07 5.70
C TYR A 191 3.48 -10.50 4.25
N VAL A 192 3.64 -9.54 3.33
CA VAL A 192 3.99 -9.84 1.93
C VAL A 192 5.36 -10.53 1.85
N ARG A 193 6.35 -10.06 2.62
CA ARG A 193 7.66 -10.70 2.69
C ARG A 193 7.57 -12.15 3.17
N TYR A 194 6.83 -12.41 4.25
CA TYR A 194 6.64 -13.77 4.77
C TYR A 194 6.07 -14.69 3.70
N VAL A 195 5.06 -14.22 2.96
CA VAL A 195 4.50 -14.97 1.85
C VAL A 195 5.54 -15.24 0.76
N LEU A 196 6.26 -14.23 0.29
CA LEU A 196 7.22 -14.36 -0.81
C LEU A 196 8.41 -15.24 -0.45
N GLU A 197 8.93 -15.14 0.79
CA GLU A 197 10.05 -15.94 1.28
C GLU A 197 9.69 -17.41 1.51
N ASN A 198 8.42 -17.68 1.88
CA ASN A 198 7.94 -19.00 2.24
C ASN A 198 7.09 -19.67 1.14
N MET A 199 7.09 -19.14 -0.07
CA MET A 199 6.47 -19.82 -1.20
C MET A 199 7.10 -21.17 -1.48
N PRO A 200 6.32 -22.19 -1.94
CA PRO A 200 6.86 -23.47 -2.37
C PRO A 200 7.98 -23.29 -3.39
N LYS A 201 9.04 -24.10 -3.30
CA LYS A 201 10.29 -23.95 -4.07
C LYS A 201 10.08 -23.80 -5.58
N ASN A 202 9.12 -24.52 -6.15
CA ASN A 202 8.79 -24.46 -7.59
C ASN A 202 8.11 -23.15 -8.04
N TYR A 203 7.77 -22.25 -7.11
CA TYR A 203 7.17 -20.94 -7.40
C TYR A 203 8.12 -19.78 -7.10
N ARG A 204 9.17 -19.98 -6.28
CA ARG A 204 10.11 -18.90 -5.91
C ARG A 204 10.87 -18.32 -7.10
N ASP A 205 11.14 -19.15 -8.11
CA ASP A 205 11.89 -18.75 -9.31
C ASP A 205 10.98 -18.14 -10.40
N LYS A 206 9.69 -17.97 -10.10
CA LYS A 206 8.74 -17.37 -11.04
C LYS A 206 8.63 -15.89 -10.82
N GLU A 207 8.50 -15.14 -11.91
CA GLU A 207 8.23 -13.71 -11.83
C GLU A 207 6.83 -13.45 -11.29
N LEU A 208 6.76 -12.59 -10.27
CA LEU A 208 5.51 -12.11 -9.74
C LEU A 208 4.97 -11.00 -10.66
N SER A 209 3.85 -11.25 -11.32
CA SER A 209 3.18 -10.24 -12.16
C SER A 209 2.08 -9.49 -11.41
N ARG A 210 1.37 -10.17 -10.49
CA ARG A 210 0.29 -9.55 -9.69
C ARG A 210 0.24 -10.14 -8.28
N LEU A 211 -0.08 -9.28 -7.32
CA LEU A 211 -0.31 -9.61 -5.92
C LEU A 211 -1.56 -8.88 -5.43
N ASP A 212 -2.56 -9.63 -4.99
CA ASP A 212 -3.72 -9.10 -4.27
C ASP A 212 -3.63 -9.57 -2.81
N PHE A 213 -3.72 -8.64 -1.86
CA PHE A 213 -3.68 -9.00 -0.44
C PHE A 213 -4.66 -8.20 0.42
N HIS A 214 -5.11 -8.84 1.50
CA HIS A 214 -5.96 -8.27 2.52
C HIS A 214 -5.27 -8.37 3.87
N ILE A 215 -5.33 -7.31 4.66
CA ILE A 215 -4.92 -7.33 6.06
C ILE A 215 -6.19 -7.45 6.90
N LYS A 216 -6.28 -8.47 7.75
CA LYS A 216 -7.46 -8.73 8.57
C LYS A 216 -7.18 -8.62 10.07
N ALA A 217 -5.95 -8.92 10.47
CA ALA A 217 -5.51 -8.88 11.84
C ALA A 217 -4.09 -8.31 11.96
N GLU A 218 -3.75 -7.84 13.13
CA GLU A 218 -2.43 -7.36 13.50
C GLU A 218 -1.68 -8.47 14.24
N ALA A 219 -0.36 -8.55 14.03
CA ALA A 219 0.51 -9.42 14.79
C ALA A 219 1.60 -8.60 15.50
N PHE A 220 2.13 -9.16 16.58
CA PHE A 220 3.03 -8.50 17.51
C PHE A 220 4.33 -9.26 17.65
N LEU A 221 5.29 -8.67 18.38
CA LEU A 221 6.56 -9.33 18.69
C LEU A 221 6.31 -10.70 19.32
N ASP A 222 7.10 -11.68 18.88
CA ASP A 222 7.07 -13.07 19.33
C ASP A 222 5.83 -13.89 18.91
N ASP A 223 4.85 -13.32 18.23
CA ASP A 223 3.77 -14.10 17.63
C ASP A 223 4.30 -15.10 16.61
N GLU A 224 3.61 -16.23 16.50
CA GLU A 224 3.86 -17.26 15.48
C GLU A 224 2.77 -17.18 14.40
N ILE A 225 3.20 -16.94 13.16
CA ILE A 225 2.33 -16.81 11.99
C ILE A 225 2.49 -18.05 11.12
N SER A 226 1.40 -18.74 10.83
CA SER A 226 1.37 -19.82 9.84
C SER A 226 1.18 -19.25 8.44
N VAL A 227 2.08 -19.55 7.53
CA VAL A 227 1.99 -19.18 6.11
C VAL A 227 1.56 -20.41 5.32
N ASP A 228 0.28 -20.51 5.04
CA ASP A 228 -0.29 -21.60 4.27
C ASP A 228 -0.40 -21.22 2.80
N SER A 229 0.01 -22.12 1.91
CA SER A 229 -0.03 -21.92 0.47
C SER A 229 -0.84 -23.00 -0.24
N GLY A 230 -1.62 -22.59 -1.23
CA GLY A 230 -2.43 -23.48 -2.04
C GLY A 230 -2.70 -22.92 -3.42
N LEU A 231 -3.13 -23.77 -4.35
CA LEU A 231 -3.44 -23.38 -5.72
C LEU A 231 -4.95 -23.27 -5.91
N ILE A 232 -5.37 -22.24 -6.63
CA ILE A 232 -6.73 -22.12 -7.15
C ILE A 232 -6.60 -21.86 -8.65
N GLY A 233 -6.87 -22.88 -9.45
CA GLY A 233 -6.54 -22.84 -10.88
C GLY A 233 -5.03 -22.71 -11.08
N CYS A 234 -4.58 -21.66 -11.77
CA CYS A 234 -3.17 -21.37 -12.02
C CYS A 234 -2.59 -20.31 -11.05
N LEU A 235 -3.33 -19.88 -10.03
CA LEU A 235 -2.93 -18.86 -9.08
C LEU A 235 -2.48 -19.48 -7.78
N LEU A 236 -1.39 -18.98 -7.20
CA LEU A 236 -0.96 -19.32 -5.85
C LEU A 236 -1.68 -18.39 -4.86
N TYR A 237 -2.30 -18.98 -3.85
CA TYR A 237 -2.92 -18.29 -2.73
C TYR A 237 -2.16 -18.61 -1.45
N THR A 238 -2.05 -17.62 -0.57
CA THR A 238 -1.50 -17.80 0.76
C THR A 238 -2.41 -17.10 1.79
N SER A 239 -2.49 -17.65 2.98
CA SER A 239 -3.16 -17.05 4.14
C SER A 239 -2.25 -17.14 5.35
N ASP A 240 -2.43 -16.23 6.29
CA ASP A 240 -1.88 -16.38 7.64
C ASP A 240 -2.97 -16.86 8.60
N ALA A 241 -2.59 -17.54 9.66
CA ALA A 241 -3.51 -18.19 10.61
C ALA A 241 -4.23 -17.21 11.57
N ALA A 242 -4.15 -15.91 11.33
CA ALA A 242 -4.92 -14.91 12.08
C ALA A 242 -6.43 -14.91 11.75
N ASP A 243 -6.91 -15.92 11.01
CA ASP A 243 -8.28 -16.03 10.47
C ASP A 243 -9.22 -16.93 11.31
N GLU A 244 -8.84 -17.37 12.54
CA GLU A 244 -9.72 -18.09 13.47
C GLU A 244 -10.39 -17.19 14.51
#